data_4da69fb28b0f9590a59e678ad34af12d
#
_entry.id   4da69fb28b0f9590a59e678ad34af12d
#
_cell.length_a   1.000
_cell.length_b   1.000
_cell.length_c   1.000
_cell.angle_alpha   90.00
_cell.angle_beta   90.00
_cell.angle_gamma   90.00
#
_symmetry.space_group_name_H-M   'P 1'
#
loop_
_entity.id
_entity.type
_entity.pdbx_description
1 polymer ?
#
loop_
_entity_poly.entity_id
_entity_poly.type
_entity_poly.pdbx_seq_one_letter_code
_entity_poly.pdbx_strand_id
1 'polypeptide(L)'
;MPGHRITLTGEKQTLLITLYAKALDSRLDDSILHDRFAEEAVRQIDFDFSRVALGKGNERALAMRSHYFDQACRDFLGRHPEGQVLNLGCGLDSRIYRVDPPAELPWFDLDYPEVMDLRERLYPPRAGAYRALRHSVDDDGWLEQVPRERPA
;
A
#
# COMPACT_ATOMS: atom_id res chain seq x y z
N MET A 1 -23.61 3.40 -4.63
CA MET A 1 -23.15 3.35 -3.24
C MET A 1 -22.57 4.70 -2.88
N PRO A 2 -22.90 5.33 -1.76
CA PRO A 2 -22.22 6.56 -1.34
C PRO A 2 -20.76 6.25 -1.09
N GLY A 3 -19.86 7.01 -1.71
CA GLY A 3 -18.41 6.89 -1.52
C GLY A 3 -18.02 7.18 -0.06
N HIS A 4 -16.90 6.63 0.39
CA HIS A 4 -16.35 6.91 1.71
C HIS A 4 -15.87 8.37 1.77
N ARG A 5 -16.63 9.21 2.47
CA ARG A 5 -16.21 10.60 2.71
C ARG A 5 -14.99 10.62 3.61
N ILE A 6 -13.86 11.03 3.06
CA ILE A 6 -12.59 11.08 3.76
C ILE A 6 -12.28 12.55 4.06
N THR A 7 -12.22 12.90 5.33
CA THR A 7 -11.70 14.20 5.76
C THR A 7 -10.22 14.00 6.08
N LEU A 8 -9.37 14.22 5.10
CA LEU A 8 -7.92 14.15 5.28
C LEU A 8 -7.37 15.56 5.46
N THR A 9 -6.66 15.80 6.54
CA THR A 9 -5.96 17.05 6.82
C THR A 9 -4.45 16.86 6.67
N GLY A 10 -3.77 17.84 6.07
CA GLY A 10 -2.31 17.92 6.03
C GLY A 10 -1.62 16.72 5.37
N GLU A 11 -0.81 16.00 6.13
CA GLU A 11 0.04 14.88 5.69
C GLU A 11 -0.73 13.75 4.98
N LYS A 12 -2.01 13.55 5.35
CA LYS A 12 -2.86 12.52 4.77
C LYS A 12 -3.28 12.80 3.32
N GLN A 13 -3.17 14.04 2.86
CA GLN A 13 -3.41 14.36 1.45
C GLN A 13 -2.35 13.70 0.53
N THR A 14 -1.13 13.53 1.03
CA THR A 14 -0.06 12.82 0.30
C THR A 14 -0.41 11.36 0.00
N LEU A 15 -1.19 10.71 0.87
CA LEU A 15 -1.68 9.34 0.63
C LEU A 15 -2.56 9.27 -0.62
N LEU A 16 -3.44 10.26 -0.80
CA LEU A 16 -4.32 10.33 -1.97
C LEU A 16 -3.55 10.65 -3.25
N ILE A 17 -2.51 11.47 -3.18
CA ILE A 17 -1.64 11.78 -4.33
C ILE A 17 -0.97 10.51 -4.85
N THR A 18 -0.35 9.74 -3.97
CA THR A 18 0.35 8.50 -4.34
C THR A 18 -0.60 7.41 -4.83
N LEU A 19 -1.77 7.29 -4.20
CA LEU A 19 -2.82 6.37 -4.62
C LEU A 19 -3.33 6.74 -6.02
N TYR A 20 -3.65 8.01 -6.24
CA TYR A 20 -4.18 8.50 -7.52
C TYR A 20 -3.18 8.34 -8.66
N ALA A 21 -1.89 8.62 -8.41
CA ALA A 21 -0.84 8.41 -9.41
C ALA A 21 -0.76 6.95 -9.87
N LYS A 22 -0.85 5.98 -8.97
CA LYS A 22 -0.88 4.55 -9.30
C LYS A 22 -2.15 4.17 -10.08
N ALA A 23 -3.29 4.73 -9.68
CA ALA A 23 -4.54 4.51 -10.40
C ALA A 23 -4.50 5.08 -11.83
N LEU A 24 -3.87 6.24 -12.03
CA LEU A 24 -3.68 6.82 -13.37
C LEU A 24 -2.76 5.96 -14.23
N ASP A 25 -1.62 5.48 -13.70
CA ASP A 25 -0.76 4.54 -14.41
C ASP A 25 -1.54 3.30 -14.84
N SER A 26 -2.37 2.74 -13.97
CA SER A 26 -3.13 1.52 -14.23
C SER A 26 -4.18 1.64 -15.35
N ARG A 27 -4.53 2.87 -15.75
CA ARG A 27 -5.46 3.15 -16.85
C ARG A 27 -4.77 3.25 -18.21
N LEU A 28 -3.44 3.25 -18.23
CA LEU A 28 -2.67 3.32 -19.46
C LEU A 28 -2.54 1.94 -20.10
N ASP A 29 -2.56 1.88 -21.41
CA ASP A 29 -2.34 0.64 -22.16
C ASP A 29 -0.96 0.04 -21.88
N ASP A 30 0.04 0.91 -21.63
CA ASP A 30 1.42 0.56 -21.27
C ASP A 30 1.69 0.73 -19.75
N SER A 31 0.69 0.45 -18.92
CA SER A 31 0.82 0.52 -17.47
C SER A 31 2.03 -0.25 -16.95
N ILE A 32 2.72 0.33 -15.99
CA ILE A 32 3.89 -0.28 -15.34
C ILE A 32 3.47 -1.17 -14.17
N LEU A 33 2.48 -0.72 -13.39
CA LEU A 33 2.06 -1.42 -12.16
C LEU A 33 0.90 -2.38 -12.36
N HIS A 34 -0.02 -2.07 -13.28
CA HIS A 34 -1.30 -2.77 -13.41
C HIS A 34 -2.05 -2.87 -12.08
N ASP A 35 -2.05 -1.79 -11.29
CA ASP A 35 -2.57 -1.75 -9.91
C ASP A 35 -4.09 -1.54 -9.90
N ARG A 36 -4.83 -2.60 -10.22
CA ARG A 36 -6.31 -2.59 -10.18
C ARG A 36 -6.87 -2.22 -8.81
N PHE A 37 -6.14 -2.50 -7.74
CA PHE A 37 -6.58 -2.18 -6.38
C PHE A 37 -6.51 -0.69 -6.09
N ALA A 38 -5.46 0.00 -6.58
CA ALA A 38 -5.39 1.45 -6.49
C ALA A 38 -6.52 2.12 -7.29
N GLU A 39 -6.84 1.60 -8.48
CA GLU A 39 -7.93 2.12 -9.30
C GLU A 39 -9.29 1.94 -8.61
N GLU A 40 -9.55 0.76 -8.06
CA GLU A 40 -10.78 0.48 -7.33
C GLU A 40 -10.90 1.33 -6.05
N ALA A 41 -9.82 1.51 -5.30
CA ALA A 41 -9.78 2.36 -4.12
C ALA A 41 -10.13 3.82 -4.47
N VAL A 42 -9.56 4.37 -5.54
CA VAL A 42 -9.88 5.74 -6.01
C VAL A 42 -11.39 5.89 -6.32
N ARG A 43 -12.03 4.87 -6.90
CA ARG A 43 -13.47 4.91 -7.19
C ARG A 43 -14.34 4.92 -5.94
N GLN A 44 -13.86 4.34 -4.84
CA GLN A 44 -14.60 4.24 -3.57
C GLN A 44 -14.45 5.50 -2.70
N ILE A 45 -13.47 6.35 -2.96
CA ILE A 45 -13.17 7.54 -2.18
C ILE A 45 -13.98 8.73 -2.71
N ASP A 46 -14.80 9.34 -1.84
CA ASP A 46 -15.48 10.60 -2.12
C ASP A 46 -14.53 11.78 -1.97
N PHE A 47 -13.68 11.97 -2.99
CA PHE A 47 -12.72 13.05 -3.08
C PHE A 47 -12.59 13.53 -4.51
N ASP A 48 -12.50 14.84 -4.69
CA ASP A 48 -12.29 15.45 -6.01
C ASP A 48 -10.81 15.34 -6.42
N PHE A 49 -10.47 14.23 -7.07
CA PHE A 49 -9.11 13.95 -7.54
C PHE A 49 -8.64 14.91 -8.66
N SER A 50 -9.54 15.68 -9.29
CA SER A 50 -9.14 16.70 -10.26
C SER A 50 -8.31 17.83 -9.62
N ARG A 51 -8.42 17.99 -8.30
CA ARG A 51 -7.66 18.96 -7.50
C ARG A 51 -6.25 18.46 -7.15
N VAL A 52 -5.95 17.22 -7.43
CA VAL A 52 -4.60 16.65 -7.20
C VAL A 52 -3.70 17.10 -8.35
N ALA A 53 -2.84 18.06 -8.07
CA ALA A 53 -1.85 18.53 -9.04
C ALA A 53 -0.70 17.52 -9.14
N LEU A 54 -0.84 16.54 -10.02
CA LEU A 54 0.29 15.72 -10.46
C LEU A 54 1.01 16.44 -11.61
N GLY A 55 2.29 16.76 -11.42
CA GLY A 55 3.11 17.24 -12.55
C GLY A 55 3.22 16.13 -13.62
N LYS A 56 3.36 16.53 -14.88
CA LYS A 56 3.49 15.57 -16.00
C LYS A 56 4.59 14.54 -15.73
N GLY A 57 4.27 13.27 -15.85
CA GLY A 57 5.19 12.15 -15.67
C GLY A 57 5.39 11.70 -14.22
N ASN A 58 4.84 12.39 -13.23
CA ASN A 58 4.96 11.97 -11.83
C ASN A 58 4.20 10.66 -11.55
N GLU A 59 3.10 10.41 -12.25
CA GLU A 59 2.37 9.14 -12.20
C GLU A 59 3.28 7.97 -12.59
N ARG A 60 4.03 8.11 -13.69
CA ARG A 60 4.97 7.07 -14.15
C ARG A 60 6.17 6.92 -13.22
N ALA A 61 6.73 8.01 -12.71
CA ALA A 61 7.83 7.97 -11.75
C ALA A 61 7.42 7.25 -10.45
N LEU A 62 6.21 7.52 -9.95
CA LEU A 62 5.66 6.82 -8.77
C LEU A 62 5.36 5.35 -9.06
N ALA A 63 4.85 5.04 -10.25
CA ALA A 63 4.62 3.67 -10.68
C ALA A 63 5.94 2.90 -10.81
N MET A 64 6.96 3.48 -11.44
CA MET A 64 8.30 2.88 -11.56
C MET A 64 8.93 2.61 -10.19
N ARG A 65 8.87 3.58 -9.26
CA ARG A 65 9.37 3.41 -7.90
C ARG A 65 8.66 2.25 -7.20
N SER A 66 7.34 2.19 -7.30
CA SER A 66 6.56 1.11 -6.68
C SER A 66 6.89 -0.24 -7.30
N HIS A 67 7.03 -0.31 -8.64
CA HIS A 67 7.42 -1.52 -9.35
C HIS A 67 8.81 -2.01 -8.92
N TYR A 68 9.78 -1.11 -8.79
CA TYR A 68 11.12 -1.45 -8.32
C TYR A 68 11.08 -2.10 -6.92
N PHE A 69 10.34 -1.53 -5.99
CA PHE A 69 10.20 -2.10 -4.66
C PHE A 69 9.42 -3.43 -4.66
N ASP A 70 8.43 -3.58 -5.52
CA ASP A 70 7.72 -4.85 -5.68
C ASP A 70 8.66 -5.95 -6.19
N GLN A 71 9.54 -5.63 -7.16
CA GLN A 71 10.55 -6.58 -7.65
C GLN A 71 11.58 -6.91 -6.57
N ALA A 72 12.11 -5.90 -5.87
CA ALA A 72 13.06 -6.11 -4.77
C ALA A 72 12.46 -7.03 -3.69
N CYS A 73 11.18 -6.85 -3.38
CA CYS A 73 10.45 -7.69 -2.44
C CYS A 73 10.35 -9.14 -2.96
N ARG A 74 9.98 -9.35 -4.21
CA ARG A 74 9.91 -10.70 -4.83
C ARG A 74 11.27 -11.38 -4.86
N ASP A 75 12.33 -10.63 -5.22
CA ASP A 75 13.70 -11.15 -5.27
C ASP A 75 14.21 -11.54 -3.88
N PHE A 76 13.87 -10.75 -2.86
CA PHE A 76 14.18 -11.08 -1.47
C PHE A 76 13.46 -12.36 -1.04
N LEU A 77 12.16 -12.43 -1.24
CA LEU A 77 11.35 -13.60 -0.87
C LEU A 77 11.75 -14.86 -1.63
N GLY A 78 12.19 -14.73 -2.89
CA GLY A 78 12.72 -15.84 -3.67
C GLY A 78 14.01 -16.42 -3.10
N ARG A 79 14.83 -15.58 -2.45
CA ARG A 79 16.06 -16.00 -1.76
C ARG A 79 15.84 -16.43 -0.31
N HIS A 80 14.77 -15.93 0.31
CA HIS A 80 14.43 -16.14 1.72
C HIS A 80 12.96 -16.57 1.85
N PRO A 81 12.62 -17.80 1.47
CA PRO A 81 11.24 -18.30 1.56
C PRO A 81 10.70 -18.35 3.00
N GLU A 82 11.60 -18.39 3.99
CA GLU A 82 11.30 -18.26 5.42
C GLU A 82 11.17 -16.82 5.91
N GLY A 83 11.40 -15.85 5.02
CA GLY A 83 11.43 -14.42 5.35
C GLY A 83 10.09 -13.84 5.77
N GLN A 84 10.10 -12.56 6.06
CA GLN A 84 8.91 -11.76 6.36
C GLN A 84 9.02 -10.38 5.68
N VAL A 85 7.90 -9.69 5.55
CA VAL A 85 7.88 -8.33 4.98
C VAL A 85 7.31 -7.36 6.01
N LEU A 86 8.07 -6.29 6.25
CA LEU A 86 7.65 -5.14 7.06
C LEU A 86 7.46 -3.94 6.14
N ASN A 87 6.23 -3.56 5.89
CA ASN A 87 5.88 -2.41 5.06
C ASN A 87 5.53 -1.23 5.97
N LEU A 88 6.56 -0.51 6.39
CA LEU A 88 6.46 0.58 7.36
C LEU A 88 5.98 1.86 6.66
N GLY A 89 5.00 2.54 7.27
CA GLY A 89 4.36 3.69 6.65
C GLY A 89 3.65 3.30 5.35
N CYS A 90 2.92 2.19 5.38
CA CYS A 90 2.36 1.57 4.17
C CYS A 90 1.34 2.44 3.44
N GLY A 91 0.73 3.42 4.10
CA GLY A 91 -0.28 4.28 3.51
C GLY A 91 -1.40 3.49 2.85
N LEU A 92 -1.77 3.93 1.66
CA LEU A 92 -2.73 3.22 0.80
C LEU A 92 -2.02 2.41 -0.30
N ASP A 93 -0.82 1.90 -0.04
CA ASP A 93 -0.10 1.06 -1.01
C ASP A 93 -0.69 -0.36 -1.03
N SER A 94 -1.06 -0.83 -2.20
CA SER A 94 -1.62 -2.16 -2.45
C SER A 94 -0.54 -3.23 -2.72
N ARG A 95 0.71 -3.02 -2.28
CA ARG A 95 1.87 -3.88 -2.58
C ARG A 95 1.61 -5.35 -2.30
N ILE A 96 1.03 -5.68 -1.16
CA ILE A 96 0.75 -7.09 -0.81
C ILE A 96 -0.09 -7.81 -1.87
N TYR A 97 -1.00 -7.10 -2.53
CA TYR A 97 -1.84 -7.68 -3.59
C TYR A 97 -1.11 -7.77 -4.93
N ARG A 98 -0.15 -6.86 -5.20
CA ARG A 98 0.67 -6.90 -6.41
C ARG A 98 1.79 -7.93 -6.32
N VAL A 99 2.44 -8.03 -5.16
CA VAL A 99 3.47 -9.04 -4.89
C VAL A 99 2.86 -10.43 -4.78
N ASP A 100 1.68 -10.51 -4.16
CA ASP A 100 0.88 -11.72 -3.94
C ASP A 100 1.68 -12.89 -3.36
N PRO A 101 2.27 -12.72 -2.16
CA PRO A 101 3.04 -13.76 -1.52
C PRO A 101 2.14 -14.91 -1.06
N PRO A 102 2.71 -16.12 -0.79
CA PRO A 102 1.99 -17.22 -0.16
C PRO A 102 1.30 -16.77 1.14
N ALA A 103 0.12 -17.34 1.43
CA ALA A 103 -0.68 -16.94 2.60
C ALA A 103 0.04 -17.16 3.94
N GLU A 104 0.96 -18.09 4.00
CA GLU A 104 1.74 -18.46 5.19
C GLU A 104 2.91 -17.49 5.44
N LEU A 105 3.26 -16.65 4.45
CA LEU A 105 4.36 -15.71 4.58
C LEU A 105 3.93 -14.54 5.47
N PRO A 106 4.65 -14.28 6.59
CA PRO A 106 4.32 -13.16 7.45
C PRO A 106 4.52 -11.83 6.73
N TRP A 107 3.44 -11.07 6.66
CA TRP A 107 3.43 -9.74 6.08
C TRP A 107 2.77 -8.75 7.02
N PHE A 108 3.48 -7.67 7.32
CA PHE A 108 3.05 -6.63 8.24
C PHE A 108 2.94 -5.30 7.50
N ASP A 109 1.72 -4.78 7.36
CA ASP A 109 1.48 -3.41 6.96
C ASP A 109 1.32 -2.56 8.22
N LEU A 110 2.11 -1.51 8.37
CA LEU A 110 2.11 -0.63 9.52
C LEU A 110 1.88 0.81 9.10
N ASP A 111 0.91 1.45 9.73
CA ASP A 111 0.65 2.89 9.62
C ASP A 111 -0.22 3.35 10.80
N TYR A 112 -0.50 4.65 10.88
CA TYR A 112 -1.40 5.22 11.87
C TYR A 112 -2.78 4.52 11.88
N PRO A 113 -3.44 4.43 13.04
CA PRO A 113 -4.74 3.73 13.16
C PRO A 113 -5.76 4.15 12.10
N GLU A 114 -5.92 5.45 11.87
CA GLU A 114 -6.87 5.99 10.91
C GLU A 114 -6.53 5.65 9.45
N VAL A 115 -5.25 5.47 9.13
CA VAL A 115 -4.81 5.03 7.79
C VAL A 115 -5.12 3.56 7.60
N MET A 116 -4.84 2.74 8.61
CA MET A 116 -5.14 1.31 8.59
C MET A 116 -6.63 1.03 8.52
N ASP A 117 -7.46 1.80 9.25
CA ASP A 117 -8.93 1.72 9.18
C ASP A 117 -9.44 2.05 7.78
N LEU A 118 -8.83 3.03 7.11
CA LEU A 118 -9.16 3.37 5.74
C LEU A 118 -8.78 2.26 4.77
N ARG A 119 -7.57 1.69 4.93
CA ARG A 119 -7.13 0.55 4.11
C ARG A 119 -8.08 -0.63 4.18
N GLU A 120 -8.54 -0.99 5.37
CA GLU A 120 -9.47 -2.12 5.58
C GLU A 120 -10.83 -1.91 4.91
N ARG A 121 -11.24 -0.66 4.74
CA ARG A 121 -12.47 -0.33 4.00
C ARG A 121 -12.30 -0.39 2.48
N LEU A 122 -11.10 -0.07 2.00
CA LEU A 122 -10.81 0.07 0.57
C LEU A 122 -10.35 -1.24 -0.08
N TYR A 123 -9.68 -2.10 0.70
CA TYR A 123 -9.06 -3.31 0.16
C TYR A 123 -9.72 -4.57 0.71
N PRO A 124 -9.78 -5.64 -0.09
CA PRO A 124 -10.31 -6.91 0.39
C PRO A 124 -9.48 -7.47 1.54
N PRO A 125 -10.10 -8.21 2.48
CA PRO A 125 -9.36 -8.86 3.54
C PRO A 125 -8.36 -9.89 2.97
N ARG A 126 -7.19 -9.97 3.60
CA ARG A 126 -6.18 -10.96 3.24
C ARG A 126 -6.12 -12.04 4.31
N ALA A 127 -6.24 -13.30 3.89
CA ALA A 127 -6.14 -14.45 4.77
C ALA A 127 -4.68 -14.80 5.11
N GLY A 128 -4.48 -15.63 6.14
CA GLY A 128 -3.17 -16.19 6.48
C GLY A 128 -2.38 -15.33 7.47
N ALA A 129 -1.08 -15.23 7.21
CA ALA A 129 -0.12 -14.58 8.10
C ALA A 129 0.01 -13.05 7.92
N TYR A 130 -0.96 -12.43 7.24
CA TYR A 130 -1.07 -10.96 7.12
C TYR A 130 -1.48 -10.33 8.45
N ARG A 131 -0.84 -9.23 8.80
CA ARG A 131 -1.17 -8.42 10.00
C ARG A 131 -1.17 -6.94 9.65
N ALA A 132 -2.24 -6.25 10.06
CA ALA A 132 -2.39 -4.81 10.00
C ALA A 132 -2.00 -4.22 11.37
N LEU A 133 -0.88 -3.52 11.44
CA LEU A 133 -0.37 -2.90 12.66
C LEU A 133 -0.76 -1.42 12.70
N ARG A 134 -1.48 -1.01 13.74
CA ARG A 134 -2.01 0.35 13.94
C ARG A 134 -1.12 1.12 14.91
N HIS A 135 0.06 1.49 14.45
CA HIS A 135 1.07 2.18 15.24
C HIS A 135 1.77 3.27 14.44
N SER A 136 2.31 4.27 15.12
CA SER A 136 3.37 5.08 14.53
C SER A 136 4.64 4.24 14.38
N VAL A 137 5.43 4.50 13.35
CA VAL A 137 6.76 3.87 13.20
C VAL A 137 7.67 4.20 14.39
N ASP A 138 7.48 5.38 14.99
CA ASP A 138 8.25 5.84 16.15
C ASP A 138 7.83 5.18 17.49
N ASP A 139 6.76 4.39 17.48
CA ASP A 139 6.27 3.66 18.65
C ASP A 139 6.86 2.25 18.67
N ASP A 140 7.58 1.91 19.74
CA ASP A 140 8.22 0.60 19.89
C ASP A 140 7.24 -0.58 20.06
N GLY A 141 5.99 -0.30 20.38
CA GLY A 141 4.98 -1.34 20.69
C GLY A 141 4.68 -2.32 19.55
N TRP A 142 4.90 -1.92 18.30
CA TRP A 142 4.71 -2.81 17.15
C TRP A 142 5.83 -3.85 16.99
N LEU A 143 7.05 -3.54 17.47
CA LEU A 143 8.20 -4.45 17.39
C LEU A 143 7.96 -5.76 18.15
N GLU A 144 7.15 -5.74 19.21
CA GLU A 144 6.80 -6.94 19.98
C GLU A 144 5.90 -7.91 19.22
N GLN A 145 5.22 -7.41 18.18
CA GLN A 145 4.30 -8.18 17.37
C GLN A 145 4.97 -8.83 16.14
N VAL A 146 6.24 -8.51 15.92
CA VAL A 146 7.01 -8.99 14.76
C VAL A 146 7.99 -10.08 15.20
N PRO A 147 7.99 -11.26 14.55
CA PRO A 147 8.97 -12.32 14.84
C PRO A 147 10.40 -11.82 14.56
N ARG A 148 11.27 -11.89 15.59
CA ARG A 148 12.67 -11.38 15.49
C ARG A 148 13.63 -12.37 14.83
N GLU A 149 13.23 -13.62 14.70
CA GLU A 149 14.08 -14.71 14.21
C GLU A 149 14.03 -14.88 12.69
N ARG A 150 13.21 -14.09 11.99
CA ARG A 150 13.03 -14.18 10.54
C ARG A 150 13.78 -13.04 9.83
N PRO A 151 14.44 -13.32 8.68
CA PRO A 151 14.98 -12.26 7.84
C PRO A 151 13.84 -11.37 7.30
N ALA A 152 14.09 -10.05 7.24
CA ALA A 152 13.11 -9.05 6.83
C ALA A 152 13.74 -8.03 5.87
#